data_a63d92557fc9eb80d682fbd52437b5cb
#
_entry.id   a63d92557fc9eb80d682fbd52437b5cb
#
_cell.length_a   1.000
_cell.length_b   1.000
_cell.length_c   1.000
_cell.angle_alpha   90.00
_cell.angle_beta   90.00
_cell.angle_gamma   90.00
#
_symmetry.space_group_name_H-M   'P 1'
#
loop_
_entity.id
_entity.type
_entity.pdbx_description
1 polymer ?
#
loop_
_entity_poly.entity_id
_entity_poly.type
_entity_poly.pdbx_seq_one_letter_code
_entity_poly.pdbx_strand_id
1 'polypeptide(L)'
;CGPCRKENPNVVQVYEKYHAKGLNIISVSLDKAGQQNRWEKAIKKDNMNWFHVSNLMFWKDPIAKQYGVRSIPATFLLDENGVIIAKDLRGKALGLKVASLLD
;
A
#
# COMPACT_ATOMS: atom_id res chain seq x y z
N CYS A 1 -5.88 4.25 -10.91
CA CYS A 1 -4.86 5.17 -10.35
C CYS A 1 -3.52 4.97 -11.04
N GLY A 2 -3.18 5.90 -11.96
CA GLY A 2 -1.92 5.87 -12.70
C GLY A 2 -0.68 5.96 -11.80
N PRO A 3 -0.57 6.95 -10.91
CA PRO A 3 0.56 7.08 -9.99
C PRO A 3 0.72 5.86 -9.08
N CYS A 4 -0.37 5.24 -8.65
CA CYS A 4 -0.34 4.03 -7.85
C CYS A 4 0.30 2.87 -8.63
N ARG A 5 -0.12 2.67 -9.89
CA ARG A 5 0.40 1.63 -10.76
C ARG A 5 1.88 1.83 -11.07
N LYS A 6 2.30 3.08 -11.16
CA LYS A 6 3.69 3.44 -11.40
C LYS A 6 4.58 3.11 -10.21
N GLU A 7 4.08 3.29 -8.98
CA GLU A 7 4.82 3.00 -7.75
C GLU A 7 4.81 1.51 -7.36
N ASN A 8 3.79 0.76 -7.75
CA ASN A 8 3.61 -0.63 -7.34
C ASN A 8 4.85 -1.52 -7.57
N PRO A 9 5.57 -1.46 -8.71
CA PRO A 9 6.78 -2.28 -8.89
C PRO A 9 7.84 -2.03 -7.82
N ASN A 10 8.01 -0.79 -7.38
CA ASN A 10 8.95 -0.46 -6.31
C ASN A 10 8.52 -1.07 -4.98
N VAL A 11 7.23 -1.00 -4.65
CA VAL A 11 6.68 -1.60 -3.43
C VAL A 11 6.85 -3.12 -3.45
N VAL A 12 6.59 -3.76 -4.58
CA VAL A 12 6.78 -5.20 -4.74
C VAL A 12 8.23 -5.61 -4.48
N GLN A 13 9.21 -4.86 -5.01
CA GLN A 13 10.62 -5.14 -4.78
C GLN A 13 10.99 -5.03 -3.30
N VAL A 14 10.51 -4.01 -2.61
CA VAL A 14 10.74 -3.83 -1.17
C VAL A 14 10.12 -4.97 -0.39
N TYR A 15 8.89 -5.37 -0.72
CA TYR A 15 8.21 -6.49 -0.08
C TYR A 15 8.97 -7.80 -0.25
N GLU A 16 9.38 -8.13 -1.47
CA GLU A 16 10.11 -9.36 -1.75
C GLU A 16 11.43 -9.41 -0.99
N LYS A 17 12.12 -8.29 -0.87
CA LYS A 17 13.41 -8.22 -0.17
C LYS A 17 13.26 -8.34 1.35
N TYR A 18 12.23 -7.72 1.93
CA TYR A 18 12.12 -7.58 3.38
C TYR A 18 11.00 -8.37 4.04
N HIS A 19 10.14 -9.04 3.28
CA HIS A 19 9.04 -9.83 3.86
C HIS A 19 9.57 -10.91 4.81
N ALA A 20 10.61 -11.61 4.45
CA ALA A 20 11.23 -12.63 5.30
C ALA A 20 11.87 -12.06 6.56
N LYS A 21 12.16 -10.75 6.58
CA LYS A 21 12.72 -10.04 7.74
C LYS A 21 11.64 -9.40 8.63
N GLY A 22 10.36 -9.57 8.27
CA GLY A 22 9.24 -9.11 9.07
C GLY A 22 8.36 -8.03 8.44
N LEU A 23 8.62 -7.60 7.21
CA LEU A 23 7.77 -6.62 6.53
C LEU A 23 6.44 -7.25 6.11
N ASN A 24 5.34 -6.64 6.54
CA ASN A 24 3.99 -6.97 6.08
C ASN A 24 3.35 -5.75 5.45
N ILE A 25 2.52 -5.97 4.44
CA ILE A 25 1.79 -4.91 3.75
C ILE A 25 0.29 -5.23 3.76
N ILE A 26 -0.51 -4.20 4.00
CA ILE A 26 -1.96 -4.25 3.81
C ILE A 26 -2.31 -3.09 2.89
N SER A 27 -2.89 -3.41 1.74
CA SER A 27 -3.36 -2.39 0.80
C SER A 27 -4.86 -2.17 0.97
N VAL A 28 -5.24 -0.90 1.01
CA VAL A 28 -6.65 -0.48 1.05
C VAL A 28 -6.96 0.16 -0.30
N SER A 29 -7.90 -0.44 -1.02
CA SER A 29 -8.31 0.08 -2.32
C SER A 29 -9.50 1.01 -2.19
N LEU A 30 -9.47 2.11 -2.96
CA LEU A 30 -10.56 3.06 -3.08
C LEU A 30 -11.39 2.83 -4.35
N ASP A 31 -11.41 1.61 -4.87
CA ASP A 31 -12.21 1.28 -6.05
C ASP A 31 -13.70 1.48 -5.79
N LYS A 32 -14.42 1.77 -6.86
CA LYS A 32 -15.87 1.98 -6.80
C LYS A 32 -16.60 0.64 -6.79
N ALA A 33 -17.83 0.64 -6.27
CA ALA A 33 -18.73 -0.49 -6.39
C ALA A 33 -18.88 -0.86 -7.88
N GLY A 34 -18.86 -2.16 -8.17
CA GLY A 34 -18.95 -2.66 -9.56
C GLY A 34 -17.61 -2.75 -10.29
N GLN A 35 -16.51 -2.29 -9.68
CA GLN A 35 -15.17 -2.36 -10.28
C GLN A 35 -14.27 -3.40 -9.62
N GLN A 36 -14.82 -4.34 -8.89
CA GLN A 36 -14.08 -5.39 -8.19
C GLN A 36 -13.20 -6.21 -9.13
N ASN A 37 -13.69 -6.57 -10.29
CA ASN A 37 -12.91 -7.35 -11.26
C ASN A 37 -11.69 -6.60 -11.77
N ARG A 38 -11.78 -5.30 -11.99
CA ARG A 38 -10.66 -4.46 -12.41
C ARG A 38 -9.60 -4.38 -11.31
N TRP A 39 -10.04 -4.26 -10.07
CA TRP A 39 -9.18 -4.24 -8.89
C TRP A 39 -8.41 -5.55 -8.75
N GLU A 40 -9.10 -6.69 -8.81
CA GLU A 40 -8.47 -8.01 -8.72
C GLU A 40 -7.47 -8.26 -9.84
N LYS A 41 -7.79 -7.85 -11.08
CA LYS A 41 -6.87 -7.94 -12.21
C LYS A 41 -5.61 -7.11 -12.02
N ALA A 42 -5.74 -5.92 -11.46
CA ALA A 42 -4.60 -5.04 -11.17
C ALA A 42 -3.66 -5.68 -10.15
N ILE A 43 -4.20 -6.29 -9.09
CA ILE A 43 -3.42 -7.00 -8.07
C ILE A 43 -2.59 -8.11 -8.72
N LYS A 44 -3.20 -8.92 -9.55
CA LYS A 44 -2.52 -10.04 -10.24
C LYS A 44 -1.48 -9.55 -11.21
N LYS A 45 -1.80 -8.54 -12.01
CA LYS A 45 -0.90 -8.00 -13.03
C LYS A 45 0.35 -7.39 -12.40
N ASP A 46 0.21 -6.71 -11.28
CA ASP A 46 1.33 -6.05 -10.59
C ASP A 46 2.02 -6.95 -9.56
N ASN A 47 1.62 -8.22 -9.45
CA ASN A 47 2.23 -9.21 -8.54
C ASN A 47 2.24 -8.77 -7.07
N MET A 48 1.18 -8.13 -6.62
CA MET A 48 1.06 -7.64 -5.25
C MET A 48 0.57 -8.76 -4.32
N ASN A 49 1.49 -9.57 -3.83
CA ASN A 49 1.22 -10.81 -3.09
C ASN A 49 1.05 -10.60 -1.59
N TRP A 50 0.28 -9.59 -1.17
CA TRP A 50 -0.05 -9.31 0.23
C TRP A 50 -1.54 -9.09 0.41
N PHE A 51 -1.97 -8.77 1.64
CA PHE A 51 -3.37 -8.57 1.93
C PHE A 51 -3.93 -7.31 1.26
N HIS A 52 -5.08 -7.45 0.65
CA HIS A 52 -5.81 -6.36 0.00
C HIS A 52 -7.23 -6.30 0.53
N VAL A 53 -7.68 -5.12 0.89
CA VAL A 53 -9.05 -4.88 1.37
C VAL A 53 -9.67 -3.71 0.62
N SER A 54 -10.98 -3.70 0.47
CA SER A 54 -11.71 -2.58 -0.08
C SER A 54 -13.17 -2.63 0.37
N ASN A 55 -13.71 -1.46 0.68
CA ASN A 55 -15.14 -1.31 0.92
C ASN A 55 -15.91 -0.97 -0.36
N LEU A 56 -15.20 -0.79 -1.49
CA LEU A 56 -15.77 -0.41 -2.79
C LEU A 56 -16.60 0.88 -2.71
N MET A 57 -16.19 1.81 -1.86
CA MET A 57 -16.91 3.05 -1.57
C MET A 57 -16.18 4.30 -2.10
N PHE A 58 -15.15 4.12 -2.90
CA PHE A 58 -14.31 5.20 -3.43
C PHE A 58 -13.87 6.15 -2.30
N TRP A 59 -14.04 7.47 -2.45
CA TRP A 59 -13.61 8.43 -1.43
C TRP A 59 -14.49 8.45 -0.16
N LYS A 60 -15.57 7.68 -0.14
CA LYS A 60 -16.42 7.50 1.05
C LYS A 60 -15.92 6.37 1.96
N ASP A 61 -14.80 5.75 1.60
CA ASP A 61 -14.20 4.66 2.38
C ASP A 61 -13.89 5.11 3.81
N PRO A 62 -14.38 4.40 4.85
CA PRO A 62 -14.16 4.79 6.24
C PRO A 62 -12.69 4.80 6.64
N ILE A 63 -11.87 3.88 6.11
CA ILE A 63 -10.44 3.81 6.40
C ILE A 63 -9.72 5.02 5.82
N ALA A 64 -10.05 5.42 4.58
CA ALA A 64 -9.50 6.61 3.96
C ALA A 64 -9.80 7.86 4.79
N LYS A 65 -11.02 7.98 5.28
CA LYS A 65 -11.44 9.09 6.16
C LYS A 65 -10.70 9.08 7.49
N GLN A 66 -10.57 7.91 8.10
CA GLN A 66 -9.89 7.75 9.39
C GLN A 66 -8.43 8.19 9.32
N TYR A 67 -7.74 7.88 8.22
CA TYR A 67 -6.34 8.24 8.02
C TYR A 67 -6.15 9.62 7.39
N GLY A 68 -7.24 10.34 7.08
CA GLY A 68 -7.18 11.66 6.46
C GLY A 68 -6.64 11.66 5.04
N VAL A 69 -6.87 10.60 4.29
CA VAL A 69 -6.37 10.45 2.93
C VAL A 69 -7.14 11.35 1.98
N ARG A 70 -6.43 12.23 1.29
CA ARG A 70 -7.00 13.19 0.32
C ARG A 70 -6.54 12.95 -1.11
N SER A 71 -5.44 12.24 -1.28
CA SER A 71 -4.89 11.89 -2.59
C SER A 71 -4.24 10.53 -2.52
N ILE A 72 -4.12 9.83 -3.65
CA ILE A 72 -3.51 8.51 -3.75
C ILE A 72 -2.40 8.51 -4.81
N PRO A 73 -1.36 7.67 -4.66
CA PRO A 73 -1.18 6.72 -3.56
C PRO A 73 -0.84 7.43 -2.25
N ALA A 74 -1.33 6.88 -1.14
CA ALA A 74 -0.98 7.32 0.20
C ALA A 74 -0.43 6.12 0.97
N THR A 75 0.68 6.31 1.67
CA THR A 75 1.34 5.23 2.42
C THR A 75 1.59 5.63 3.85
N PHE A 76 1.46 4.66 4.74
CA PHE A 76 1.71 4.83 6.16
C PHE A 76 2.58 3.65 6.61
N LEU A 77 3.73 3.95 7.19
CA LEU A 77 4.60 2.93 7.76
C LEU A 77 4.36 2.88 9.27
N LEU A 78 4.03 1.71 9.78
CA LEU A 78 3.72 1.49 11.18
C LEU A 78 4.80 0.60 11.82
N ASP A 79 5.07 0.84 13.11
CA ASP A 79 5.93 -0.05 13.88
C ASP A 79 5.15 -1.31 14.35
N GLU A 80 5.81 -2.17 15.10
CA GLU A 80 5.21 -3.41 15.62
C GLU A 80 4.04 -3.18 16.58
N ASN A 81 3.92 -1.97 17.12
CA ASN A 81 2.84 -1.57 18.03
C ASN A 81 1.70 -0.84 17.33
N GLY A 82 1.77 -0.69 16.00
CA GLY A 82 0.77 0.01 15.22
C GLY A 82 0.90 1.52 15.20
N VAL A 83 2.03 2.08 15.68
CA VAL A 83 2.28 3.51 15.68
C VAL A 83 2.82 3.94 14.30
N ILE A 84 2.24 5.00 13.73
CA ILE A 84 2.71 5.54 12.46
C ILE A 84 4.05 6.24 12.66
N ILE A 85 5.09 5.73 12.02
CA ILE A 85 6.46 6.25 12.11
C ILE A 85 6.92 6.99 10.85
N ALA A 86 6.22 6.84 9.74
CA ALA A 86 6.49 7.57 8.51
C ALA A 86 5.26 7.60 7.62
N LYS A 87 5.18 8.62 6.74
CA LYS A 87 4.10 8.79 5.77
C LYS A 87 4.64 9.09 4.39
N ASP A 88 3.89 8.71 3.37
CA ASP A 88 4.11 9.11 1.97
C ASP A 88 5.50 8.82 1.43
N LEU A 89 6.11 7.74 1.87
CA LEU A 89 7.39 7.28 1.36
C LEU A 89 7.21 6.62 0.00
N ARG A 90 8.00 7.04 -0.98
CA ARG A 90 7.97 6.51 -2.35
C ARG A 90 9.38 6.30 -2.88
N GLY A 91 9.50 5.45 -3.90
CA GLY A 91 10.77 5.21 -4.58
C GLY A 91 11.85 4.75 -3.61
N LYS A 92 13.03 5.35 -3.73
CA LYS A 92 14.19 5.01 -2.90
C LYS A 92 13.95 5.28 -1.42
N ALA A 93 13.18 6.31 -1.08
CA ALA A 93 12.93 6.68 0.32
C ALA A 93 12.22 5.55 1.08
N LEU A 94 11.27 4.86 0.46
CA LEU A 94 10.59 3.72 1.07
C LEU A 94 11.59 2.60 1.36
N GLY A 95 12.38 2.20 0.38
CA GLY A 95 13.37 1.15 0.54
C GLY A 95 14.41 1.47 1.60
N LEU A 96 14.93 2.70 1.63
CA LEU A 96 15.90 3.14 2.62
C LEU A 96 15.34 3.12 4.05
N LYS A 97 14.10 3.56 4.22
CA LYS A 97 13.46 3.55 5.54
C LYS A 97 13.24 2.13 6.05
N VAL A 98 12.73 1.24 5.20
CA VAL A 98 12.53 -0.18 5.56
C VAL A 98 13.87 -0.83 5.87
N ALA A 99 14.90 -0.57 5.09
CA ALA A 99 16.25 -1.10 5.34
C ALA A 99 16.79 -0.62 6.70
N SER A 100 16.56 0.63 7.07
CA SER A 100 17.03 1.16 8.36
C SER A 100 16.36 0.48 9.56
N LEU A 101 15.18 -0.11 9.37
CA LEU A 101 14.42 -0.76 10.43
C LEU A 101 14.66 -2.27 10.50
N LEU A 102 14.93 -2.91 9.37
CA LEU A 102 14.98 -4.38 9.27
C LEU A 102 16.34 -4.95 8.91
N ASP A 103 17.27 -4.15 8.41
CA ASP A 103 18.64 -4.60 8.11
C ASP A 103 19.54 -4.60 9.35
#